data_62e9e324d193b4283942498740cd5b23
#
_entry.id   62e9e324d193b4283942498740cd5b23
#
_cell.length_a   1.000
_cell.length_b   1.000
_cell.length_c   1.000
_cell.angle_alpha   90.00
_cell.angle_beta   90.00
_cell.angle_gamma   90.00
#
_symmetry.space_group_name_H-M   'P 1'
#
loop_
_entity.id
_entity.type
_entity.pdbx_description
1 polymer ?
#
loop_
_entity_poly.entity_id
_entity_poly.type
_entity_poly.pdbx_seq_one_letter_code
_entity_poly.pdbx_strand_id
1 'polypeptide(L)'
;MDLDDYRRSLVRAAAADSGITSLVFFGSAARSGAARRDEWSDLDFNIFFTPEADRRHRDAWPFLPEPERIVLRAREGADGGVVIYDDGMLLEFGAGQ
;
A
#
# COMPACT_ATOMS: atom_id res chain seq x y z
N MET A 1 -8.13 -8.82 -8.70
CA MET A 1 -7.49 -7.51 -8.91
C MET A 1 -6.09 -7.72 -9.47
N ASP A 2 -5.69 -6.92 -10.44
CA ASP A 2 -4.30 -6.94 -10.90
C ASP A 2 -3.50 -5.84 -10.20
N LEU A 3 -2.23 -5.71 -10.54
CA LEU A 3 -1.34 -4.73 -9.90
C LEU A 3 -1.87 -3.31 -10.04
N ASP A 4 -2.39 -2.96 -11.22
CA ASP A 4 -2.93 -1.63 -11.44
C ASP A 4 -4.17 -1.36 -10.61
N ASP A 5 -4.99 -2.37 -10.36
CA ASP A 5 -6.17 -2.22 -9.52
C ASP A 5 -5.79 -1.89 -8.09
N TYR A 6 -4.78 -2.57 -7.55
CA TYR A 6 -4.28 -2.26 -6.21
C TYR A 6 -3.72 -0.84 -6.14
N ARG A 7 -2.93 -0.47 -7.15
CA ARG A 7 -2.34 0.86 -7.20
C ARG A 7 -3.41 1.93 -7.24
N ARG A 8 -4.42 1.77 -8.11
CA ARG A 8 -5.51 2.74 -8.22
C ARG A 8 -6.32 2.86 -6.94
N SER A 9 -6.52 1.74 -6.26
CA SER A 9 -7.25 1.73 -4.99
C SER A 9 -6.49 2.53 -3.93
N LEU A 10 -5.17 2.37 -3.85
CA LEU A 10 -4.35 3.15 -2.93
C LEU A 10 -4.39 4.65 -3.26
N VAL A 11 -4.33 4.99 -4.53
CA VAL A 11 -4.42 6.39 -4.97
C VAL A 11 -5.75 7.00 -4.57
N ARG A 12 -6.84 6.25 -4.74
CA ARG A 12 -8.16 6.73 -4.33
C ARG A 12 -8.27 6.92 -2.82
N ALA A 13 -7.69 5.99 -2.05
CA ALA A 13 -7.68 6.12 -0.60
C ALA A 13 -6.92 7.38 -0.17
N ALA A 14 -5.78 7.64 -0.81
CA ALA A 14 -4.99 8.81 -0.51
C ALA A 14 -5.74 10.09 -0.89
N ALA A 15 -6.42 10.09 -2.03
CA ALA A 15 -7.18 11.26 -2.47
C ALA A 15 -8.38 11.55 -1.56
N ALA A 16 -8.95 10.51 -0.95
CA ALA A 16 -10.15 10.64 -0.12
C ALA A 16 -9.85 11.03 1.32
N ASP A 17 -8.60 10.90 1.77
CA ASP A 17 -8.22 11.16 3.16
C ASP A 17 -7.23 12.31 3.22
N SER A 18 -7.68 13.46 3.73
CA SER A 18 -6.84 14.65 3.85
C SER A 18 -5.67 14.45 4.82
N GLY A 19 -5.73 13.44 5.67
CA GLY A 19 -4.63 13.09 6.56
C GLY A 19 -3.49 12.37 5.87
N ILE A 20 -3.69 11.89 4.64
CA ILE A 20 -2.63 11.30 3.83
C ILE A 20 -2.00 12.40 3.00
N THR A 21 -0.74 12.72 3.28
CA THR A 21 -0.06 13.85 2.66
C THR A 21 0.70 13.47 1.39
N SER A 22 1.10 12.20 1.28
CA SER A 22 1.88 11.77 0.13
C SER A 22 1.81 10.25 -0.01
N LEU A 23 1.89 9.78 -1.25
CA LEU A 23 1.93 8.37 -1.59
C LEU A 23 2.93 8.20 -2.73
N VAL A 24 3.96 7.40 -2.51
CA VAL A 24 5.06 7.24 -3.46
C VAL A 24 5.25 5.76 -3.75
N PHE A 25 5.17 5.40 -5.03
CA PHE A 25 5.39 4.03 -5.45
C PHE A 25 6.83 3.82 -5.91
N PHE A 26 7.34 2.61 -5.70
CA PHE A 26 8.69 2.23 -6.09
C PHE A 26 8.68 1.03 -7.01
N GLY A 27 9.85 0.75 -7.60
CA GLY A 27 10.06 -0.45 -8.40
C GLY A 27 9.21 -0.45 -9.66
N SER A 28 8.73 -1.62 -10.02
CA SER A 28 7.96 -1.79 -11.26
C SER A 28 6.64 -1.03 -11.22
N ALA A 29 6.10 -0.77 -10.04
CA ALA A 29 4.84 -0.06 -9.91
C ALA A 29 4.96 1.43 -10.22
N ALA A 30 6.16 1.99 -10.16
CA ALA A 30 6.41 3.38 -10.49
C ALA A 30 6.41 3.64 -11.99
N ARG A 31 6.55 2.60 -12.79
CA ARG A 31 6.60 2.73 -14.25
C ARG A 31 5.29 2.27 -14.83
N SER A 32 4.54 3.18 -15.38
CA SER A 32 3.27 2.82 -15.99
C SER A 32 3.51 2.04 -17.29
N GLY A 33 2.88 0.89 -17.39
CA GLY A 33 2.73 0.16 -18.63
C GLY A 33 3.90 -0.63 -19.17
N ALA A 34 5.12 -0.28 -18.82
CA ALA A 34 6.29 -0.88 -19.44
C ALA A 34 6.91 -2.02 -18.65
N ALA A 35 6.61 -2.09 -17.37
CA ALA A 35 7.27 -3.06 -16.51
C ALA A 35 6.76 -4.46 -16.79
N ARG A 36 7.67 -5.39 -16.77
CA ARG A 36 7.30 -6.78 -16.84
C ARG A 36 6.53 -7.14 -15.58
N ARG A 37 5.34 -7.68 -15.78
CA ARG A 37 4.47 -8.08 -14.69
C ARG A 37 4.36 -9.59 -14.74
N ASP A 38 4.97 -10.22 -13.80
CA ASP A 38 4.84 -11.65 -13.65
C ASP A 38 3.94 -11.95 -12.48
N GLU A 39 3.70 -13.22 -12.24
CA GLU A 39 2.83 -13.65 -11.15
C GLU A 39 3.39 -13.34 -9.78
N TRP A 40 4.64 -12.93 -9.70
CA TRP A 40 5.33 -12.61 -8.45
C TRP A 40 5.48 -11.11 -8.24
N SER A 41 4.83 -10.31 -9.09
CA SER A 41 4.92 -8.86 -8.95
C SER A 41 4.37 -8.44 -7.62
N ASP A 42 5.08 -7.52 -6.97
CA ASP A 42 4.64 -6.92 -5.73
C ASP A 42 4.49 -5.42 -5.93
N LEU A 43 3.87 -4.78 -4.98
CA LEU A 43 3.64 -3.35 -4.99
C LEU A 43 4.36 -2.76 -3.78
N ASP A 44 5.36 -1.93 -4.05
CA ASP A 44 6.14 -1.26 -3.02
C ASP A 44 5.78 0.21 -2.98
N PHE A 45 5.51 0.73 -1.79
CA PHE A 45 5.19 2.15 -1.68
C PHE A 45 5.53 2.70 -0.30
N ASN A 46 5.64 4.02 -0.24
CA ASN A 46 5.66 4.75 1.02
C ASN A 46 4.41 5.61 1.11
N ILE A 47 3.86 5.70 2.29
CA ILE A 47 2.68 6.51 2.56
C ILE A 47 2.98 7.44 3.74
N PHE A 48 2.60 8.71 3.60
CA PHE A 48 2.91 9.72 4.60
C PHE A 48 1.64 10.36 5.11
N PHE A 49 1.63 10.67 6.40
CA PHE A 49 0.44 11.15 7.09
C PHE A 49 0.71 12.42 7.85
N THR A 50 -0.33 13.18 8.14
CA THR A 50 -0.28 14.16 9.22
C THR A 50 -0.06 13.42 10.54
N PRO A 51 0.47 14.07 11.59
CA PRO A 51 0.65 13.38 12.87
C PRO A 51 -0.63 12.77 13.42
N GLU A 52 -1.75 13.45 13.25
CA GLU A 52 -3.04 12.94 13.73
C GLU A 52 -3.47 11.70 12.93
N ALA A 53 -3.34 11.75 11.61
CA ALA A 53 -3.72 10.63 10.76
C ALA A 53 -2.80 9.43 10.98
N ASP A 54 -1.52 9.68 11.26
CA ASP A 54 -0.57 8.62 11.55
C ASP A 54 -1.05 7.76 12.72
N ARG A 55 -1.57 8.39 13.76
CA ARG A 55 -2.12 7.65 14.90
C ARG A 55 -3.31 6.77 14.51
N ARG A 56 -4.17 7.27 13.62
CA ARG A 56 -5.33 6.50 13.15
C ARG A 56 -4.94 5.30 12.30
N HIS A 57 -3.91 5.47 11.47
CA HIS A 57 -3.53 4.47 10.49
C HIS A 57 -2.48 3.47 10.98
N ARG A 58 -1.87 3.74 12.12
CA ARG A 58 -0.66 3.03 12.54
C ARG A 58 -0.82 1.53 12.70
N ASP A 59 -1.92 1.09 13.27
CA ASP A 59 -2.08 -0.32 13.62
C ASP A 59 -3.00 -1.08 12.68
N ALA A 60 -4.03 -0.44 12.19
CA ALA A 60 -5.06 -1.12 11.42
C ALA A 60 -4.85 -1.02 9.91
N TRP A 61 -4.07 -0.07 9.46
CA TRP A 61 -3.78 0.18 8.04
C TRP A 61 -5.05 0.29 7.20
N PRO A 62 -5.97 1.21 7.55
CA PRO A 62 -7.25 1.28 6.85
C PRO A 62 -7.17 1.78 5.41
N PHE A 63 -6.00 2.28 4.99
CA PHE A 63 -5.78 2.70 3.60
C PHE A 63 -5.67 1.52 2.63
N LEU A 64 -5.47 0.30 3.14
CA LEU A 64 -5.30 -0.87 2.29
C LEU A 64 -6.60 -1.25 1.60
N PRO A 65 -6.54 -1.63 0.31
CA PRO A 65 -7.74 -2.08 -0.39
C PRO A 65 -8.23 -3.42 0.15
N GLU A 66 -9.52 -3.58 0.16
CA GLU A 66 -10.21 -4.85 0.46
C GLU A 66 -9.56 -5.66 1.57
N PRO A 67 -9.55 -5.12 2.79
CA PRO A 67 -8.83 -5.76 3.90
C PRO A 67 -9.32 -7.16 4.24
N GLU A 68 -10.55 -7.48 3.91
CA GLU A 68 -11.12 -8.80 4.14
C GLU A 68 -10.47 -9.90 3.29
N ARG A 69 -9.76 -9.50 2.23
CA ARG A 69 -9.04 -10.43 1.38
C ARG A 69 -7.59 -10.66 1.81
N ILE A 70 -7.13 -9.96 2.85
CA ILE A 70 -5.76 -10.11 3.35
C ILE A 70 -5.65 -11.41 4.12
N VAL A 71 -4.69 -12.26 3.73
CA VAL A 71 -4.47 -13.54 4.39
C VAL A 71 -3.26 -13.53 5.31
N LEU A 72 -2.39 -12.53 5.19
CA LEU A 72 -1.25 -12.38 6.08
C LEU A 72 -0.92 -10.91 6.27
N ARG A 73 -0.67 -10.53 7.52
CA ARG A 73 -0.17 -9.19 7.89
C ARG A 73 1.05 -9.34 8.74
N ALA A 74 2.07 -8.54 8.48
CA ALA A 74 3.27 -8.53 9.29
C ALA A 74 3.82 -7.11 9.36
N ARG A 75 4.33 -6.72 10.53
CA ARG A 75 5.04 -5.46 10.64
C ARG A 75 6.44 -5.62 10.08
N GLU A 76 6.93 -4.55 9.47
CA GLU A 76 8.26 -4.50 8.92
C GLU A 76 8.94 -3.24 9.45
N GLY A 77 9.86 -3.41 10.38
CA GLY A 77 10.46 -2.28 11.06
C GLY A 77 9.47 -1.61 12.00
N ALA A 78 9.75 -0.37 12.34
CA ALA A 78 8.92 0.40 13.28
C ALA A 78 7.66 0.95 12.60
N ASP A 79 7.76 1.27 11.32
CA ASP A 79 6.76 2.10 10.65
C ASP A 79 6.19 1.48 9.38
N GLY A 80 6.59 0.27 9.04
CA GLY A 80 6.16 -0.35 7.81
C GLY A 80 5.41 -1.64 8.00
N GLY A 81 5.01 -2.22 6.88
CA GLY A 81 4.31 -3.49 6.91
C GLY A 81 4.34 -4.22 5.58
N VAL A 82 3.97 -5.48 5.66
CA VAL A 82 3.80 -6.36 4.52
C VAL A 82 2.45 -7.03 4.65
N VAL A 83 1.69 -7.06 3.58
CA VAL A 83 0.44 -7.82 3.54
C VAL A 83 0.42 -8.69 2.30
N ILE A 84 -0.19 -9.85 2.42
CA ILE A 84 -0.39 -10.76 1.30
C ILE A 84 -1.90 -10.98 1.17
N TYR A 85 -2.39 -10.85 -0.04
CA TYR A 85 -3.79 -11.03 -0.37
C TYR A 85 -4.09 -12.45 -0.84
N ASP A 86 -5.34 -12.82 -0.85
CA ASP A 86 -5.79 -14.16 -1.23
C ASP A 86 -5.46 -14.53 -2.69
N ASP A 87 -5.17 -13.54 -3.54
CA ASP A 87 -4.75 -13.77 -4.92
C ASP A 87 -3.23 -13.82 -5.08
N GLY A 88 -2.49 -13.79 -3.97
CA GLY A 88 -1.04 -13.83 -3.98
C GLY A 88 -0.36 -12.49 -4.11
N MET A 89 -1.11 -11.40 -4.23
CA MET A 89 -0.51 -10.07 -4.32
C MET A 89 0.14 -9.69 -3.00
N LEU A 90 1.38 -9.20 -3.09
CA LEU A 90 2.13 -8.74 -1.93
C LEU A 90 2.26 -7.23 -1.98
N LEU A 91 1.86 -6.56 -0.91
CA LEU A 91 2.07 -5.13 -0.73
C LEU A 91 3.06 -4.92 0.39
N GLU A 92 4.10 -4.14 0.12
CA GLU A 92 5.12 -3.81 1.11
C GLU A 92 5.22 -2.29 1.19
N PHE A 93 5.19 -1.76 2.39
CA PHE A 93 5.15 -0.30 2.53
C PHE A 93 5.88 0.19 3.76
N GLY A 94 6.37 1.44 3.65
CA GLY A 94 6.81 2.22 4.79
C GLY A 94 5.79 3.32 5.05
N ALA A 95 5.63 3.69 6.31
CA ALA A 95 4.73 4.76 6.71
C ALA A 95 5.51 5.82 7.48
N GLY A 96 5.12 7.10 7.33
CA GLY A 96 5.82 8.19 7.99
C GLY A 96 4.97 9.45 8.04
N GLN A 97 5.64 10.54 8.46
CA GLN A 97 4.98 11.85 8.55
C GLN A 97 5.61 12.89 7.63
#